data_a0e3d4271433ffb9debb1adc121e99a0
#
_entry.id   a0e3d4271433ffb9debb1adc121e99a0
#
_cell.length_a   1.000
_cell.length_b   1.000
_cell.length_c   1.000
_cell.angle_alpha   90.00
_cell.angle_beta   90.00
_cell.angle_gamma   90.00
#
_symmetry.space_group_name_H-M   'P 1'
#
loop_
_entity.id
_entity.type
_entity.pdbx_description
1 polymer ?
#
loop_
_entity_poly.entity_id
_entity_poly.type
_entity_poly.pdbx_seq_one_letter_code
_entity_poly.pdbx_strand_id
1 'polypeptide(L)'
;LSTEQSEADDKVYPIGSQYTINGFIIGDDTTENGYPITAKIEVVDTKNTISPKLIAHTIPLNNVKINGNNRLTSNRDLAIKEIISWDVSQQLYNYRDTYGLSTEGYTRSDGWDSPETKLKGHGSGHYMSALALAYAAATNPSHKEILRRNITRMVNELRECQERTFVWSEELGRYLEARDFAPEEELKKMKGTWEAFDEHKTKWATYGYGYLNAIPPHHPALIEMYRAYNNSDWVWAPYYSIHKQLAGLIDIATYMDDKSIADKALLIAKDMGLWVWNRMHYRTYVKKDGTQEERRTHPGNRYEMWNMYIAGEVGGMGESLARLSEMVSAPEEKAQLVVDLERLQAELLHPHGVALFLG
;
A
#
# COMPACT_ATOMS: atom_id res chain seq x y z
N LEU A 1 -24.44 13.66 1.04
CA LEU A 1 -24.50 14.44 -0.20
C LEU A 1 -25.45 13.74 -1.15
N SER A 2 -26.72 14.22 -1.22
CA SER A 2 -27.59 13.86 -2.34
C SER A 2 -27.10 14.68 -3.53
N THR A 3 -26.42 14.05 -4.46
CA THR A 3 -26.20 14.62 -5.78
C THR A 3 -27.46 14.37 -6.59
N GLU A 4 -28.29 15.39 -6.77
CA GLU A 4 -29.08 15.44 -8.00
C GLU A 4 -28.07 15.47 -9.13
N GLN A 5 -28.06 14.44 -9.96
CA GLN A 5 -27.33 14.40 -11.21
C GLN A 5 -27.93 15.47 -12.12
N SER A 6 -27.35 16.66 -12.10
CA SER A 6 -27.51 17.57 -13.21
C SER A 6 -26.77 16.97 -14.39
N GLU A 7 -27.43 16.89 -15.54
CA GLU A 7 -26.86 16.51 -16.83
C GLU A 7 -25.44 17.08 -16.96
N ALA A 8 -24.49 16.20 -17.25
CA ALA A 8 -23.10 16.58 -17.45
C ALA A 8 -23.04 17.42 -18.74
N ASP A 9 -23.16 18.72 -18.59
CA ASP A 9 -22.70 19.66 -19.59
C ASP A 9 -21.21 19.44 -19.77
N ASP A 10 -20.75 19.29 -21.00
CA ASP A 10 -19.34 19.27 -21.43
C ASP A 10 -18.66 20.63 -21.14
N LYS A 11 -18.72 21.09 -19.90
CA LYS A 11 -18.08 22.34 -19.47
C LYS A 11 -16.59 22.12 -19.32
N VAL A 12 -15.85 22.56 -20.33
CA VAL A 12 -14.39 22.72 -20.21
C VAL A 12 -14.14 23.85 -19.22
N TYR A 13 -13.52 23.55 -18.12
CA TYR A 13 -13.11 24.53 -17.13
C TYR A 13 -11.71 25.06 -17.51
N PRO A 14 -11.58 26.35 -17.90
CA PRO A 14 -10.30 26.91 -18.30
C PRO A 14 -9.29 26.89 -17.14
N ILE A 15 -8.02 26.60 -17.46
CA ILE A 15 -6.93 26.72 -16.50
C ILE A 15 -6.90 28.14 -15.92
N GLY A 16 -6.71 28.23 -14.59
CA GLY A 16 -6.75 29.50 -13.85
C GLY A 16 -8.17 29.95 -13.44
N SER A 17 -9.22 29.21 -13.85
CA SER A 17 -10.57 29.49 -13.37
C SER A 17 -10.71 29.20 -11.89
N GLN A 18 -11.46 30.07 -11.20
CA GLN A 18 -11.77 29.88 -9.78
C GLN A 18 -13.27 29.63 -9.61
N TYR A 19 -13.59 28.60 -8.83
CA TYR A 19 -14.95 28.22 -8.50
C TYR A 19 -15.16 28.26 -6.99
N THR A 20 -16.35 28.68 -6.59
CA THR A 20 -16.77 28.65 -5.20
C THR A 20 -17.84 27.59 -5.03
N ILE A 21 -17.58 26.61 -4.20
CA ILE A 21 -18.54 25.59 -3.81
C ILE A 21 -19.05 25.94 -2.43
N ASN A 22 -20.36 26.11 -2.32
CA ASN A 22 -21.04 26.29 -1.04
C ASN A 22 -21.75 24.97 -0.67
N GLY A 23 -21.61 24.54 0.55
CA GLY A 23 -22.23 23.33 1.06
C GLY A 23 -22.44 23.39 2.55
N PHE A 24 -22.98 22.31 3.12
CA PHE A 24 -23.17 22.16 4.54
C PHE A 24 -22.59 20.82 4.98
N ILE A 25 -21.90 20.81 6.12
CA ILE A 25 -21.59 19.56 6.83
C ILE A 25 -22.72 19.31 7.79
N ILE A 26 -23.44 18.22 7.61
CA ILE A 26 -24.43 17.72 8.57
C ILE A 26 -23.67 16.97 9.64
N GLY A 27 -23.65 17.51 10.84
CA GLY A 27 -23.11 16.82 12.03
C GLY A 27 -24.21 16.03 12.72
N ASP A 28 -23.81 15.05 13.51
CA ASP A 28 -24.69 14.30 14.35
C ASP A 28 -25.45 15.19 15.35
N ASP A 29 -26.74 15.03 15.37
CA ASP A 29 -27.76 15.29 16.42
C ASP A 29 -27.94 16.67 17.07
N THR A 30 -27.24 17.73 16.77
CA THR A 30 -27.43 18.96 17.55
C THR A 30 -27.78 20.24 16.78
N THR A 31 -27.79 20.23 15.46
CA THR A 31 -28.21 21.40 14.67
C THR A 31 -28.97 21.00 13.42
N GLU A 32 -30.24 21.36 13.35
CA GLU A 32 -31.10 21.17 12.17
C GLU A 32 -30.56 21.81 10.88
N ASN A 33 -29.54 22.67 10.94
CA ASN A 33 -29.09 23.49 9.79
C ASN A 33 -27.68 23.17 9.28
N GLY A 34 -26.94 22.22 9.85
CA GLY A 34 -25.57 21.92 9.46
C GLY A 34 -24.62 23.12 9.56
N TYR A 35 -23.32 22.88 9.33
CA TYR A 35 -22.32 23.97 9.29
C TYR A 35 -22.07 24.38 7.84
N PRO A 36 -22.26 25.65 7.47
CA PRO A 36 -21.98 26.13 6.11
C PRO A 36 -20.48 26.02 5.85
N ILE A 37 -20.14 25.48 4.69
CA ILE A 37 -18.79 25.46 4.17
C ILE A 37 -18.73 26.14 2.82
N THR A 38 -17.66 26.89 2.58
CA THR A 38 -17.35 27.45 1.28
C THR A 38 -15.96 27.03 0.89
N ALA A 39 -15.82 26.30 -0.21
CA ALA A 39 -14.55 25.94 -0.78
C ALA A 39 -14.31 26.75 -2.06
N LYS A 40 -13.12 27.33 -2.20
CA LYS A 40 -12.66 27.92 -3.46
C LYS A 40 -11.72 26.94 -4.15
N ILE A 41 -12.08 26.57 -5.38
CA ILE A 41 -11.28 25.67 -6.21
C ILE A 41 -10.71 26.48 -7.35
N GLU A 42 -9.40 26.37 -7.56
CA GLU A 42 -8.71 26.93 -8.72
C GLU A 42 -8.33 25.76 -9.65
N VAL A 43 -8.67 25.91 -10.92
CA VAL A 43 -8.27 24.94 -11.95
C VAL A 43 -6.82 25.23 -12.34
N VAL A 44 -5.93 24.31 -11.99
CA VAL A 44 -4.51 24.40 -12.33
C VAL A 44 -4.17 23.40 -13.44
N ASP A 45 -3.19 23.77 -14.28
CA ASP A 45 -2.64 22.85 -15.27
C ASP A 45 -1.88 21.74 -14.53
N THR A 46 -2.46 20.57 -14.49
CA THR A 46 -1.76 19.37 -14.09
C THR A 46 -1.20 18.74 -15.36
N LYS A 47 0.10 18.79 -15.57
CA LYS A 47 0.78 18.09 -16.67
C LYS A 47 0.61 16.56 -16.64
N ASN A 48 -0.25 16.05 -15.79
CA ASN A 48 -0.64 14.66 -15.78
C ASN A 48 -1.57 14.42 -16.96
N THR A 49 -1.10 13.63 -17.89
CA THR A 49 -1.90 13.11 -19.00
C THR A 49 -3.10 12.34 -18.42
N ILE A 50 -4.23 13.00 -18.42
CA ILE A 50 -5.50 12.40 -18.02
C ILE A 50 -5.83 11.33 -19.05
N SER A 51 -6.03 10.09 -18.61
CA SER A 51 -6.46 9.03 -19.50
C SER A 51 -7.83 9.40 -20.09
N PRO A 52 -7.99 9.46 -21.43
CA PRO A 52 -9.26 9.81 -22.05
C PRO A 52 -10.39 8.80 -21.78
N LYS A 53 -10.07 7.68 -21.11
CA LYS A 53 -11.04 6.64 -20.73
C LYS A 53 -11.59 6.83 -19.31
N LEU A 54 -11.07 7.78 -18.54
CA LEU A 54 -11.58 8.02 -17.19
C LEU A 54 -12.85 8.89 -17.25
N ILE A 55 -13.89 8.46 -16.55
CA ILE A 55 -15.17 9.19 -16.43
C ILE A 55 -15.07 10.30 -15.38
N ALA A 56 -14.13 10.17 -14.43
CA ALA A 56 -13.89 11.14 -13.38
C ALA A 56 -12.39 11.33 -13.15
N HIS A 57 -12.00 12.52 -12.74
CA HIS A 57 -10.61 12.87 -12.44
C HIS A 57 -10.50 13.36 -11.00
N THR A 58 -9.48 12.92 -10.30
CA THR A 58 -9.19 13.41 -8.97
C THR A 58 -8.45 14.73 -9.04
N ILE A 59 -8.82 15.67 -8.19
CA ILE A 59 -8.03 16.89 -7.98
C ILE A 59 -6.96 16.54 -6.94
N PRO A 60 -5.65 16.67 -7.26
CA PRO A 60 -4.61 16.43 -6.28
C PRO A 60 -4.78 17.29 -5.04
N LEU A 61 -4.61 16.71 -3.86
CA LEU A 61 -4.89 17.38 -2.58
C LEU A 61 -4.05 18.66 -2.38
N ASN A 62 -2.82 18.69 -2.89
CA ASN A 62 -1.96 19.89 -2.86
C ASN A 62 -2.49 21.08 -3.69
N ASN A 63 -3.46 20.82 -4.58
CA ASN A 63 -4.15 21.84 -5.36
C ASN A 63 -5.47 22.30 -4.70
N VAL A 64 -5.84 21.72 -3.55
CA VAL A 64 -7.05 22.06 -2.81
C VAL A 64 -6.71 22.96 -1.63
N LYS A 65 -7.30 24.16 -1.57
CA LYS A 65 -7.16 25.09 -0.45
C LYS A 65 -8.50 25.31 0.23
N ILE A 66 -8.56 25.04 1.52
CA ILE A 66 -9.69 25.44 2.35
C ILE A 66 -9.33 26.77 2.99
N ASN A 67 -10.09 27.81 2.63
CA ASN A 67 -9.84 29.16 3.11
C ASN A 67 -10.62 29.45 4.40
N GLY A 68 -10.05 30.34 5.22
CA GLY A 68 -10.69 30.82 6.44
C GLY A 68 -10.40 29.95 7.66
N ASN A 69 -10.85 30.45 8.81
CA ASN A 69 -10.71 29.79 10.10
C ASN A 69 -12.05 29.12 10.43
N ASN A 70 -12.12 27.82 10.21
CA ASN A 70 -13.34 27.04 10.39
C ASN A 70 -13.03 25.64 10.96
N ARG A 71 -14.07 24.84 11.26
CA ARG A 71 -13.92 23.54 11.85
C ARG A 71 -13.04 22.59 11.01
N LEU A 72 -13.12 22.67 9.67
CA LEU A 72 -12.33 21.80 8.78
C LEU A 72 -10.84 22.12 8.89
N THR A 73 -10.48 23.42 8.84
CA THR A 73 -9.08 23.84 8.98
C THR A 73 -8.54 23.53 10.36
N SER A 74 -9.34 23.70 11.41
CA SER A 74 -8.95 23.40 12.79
C SER A 74 -8.72 21.88 12.98
N ASN A 75 -9.62 21.04 12.46
CA ASN A 75 -9.49 19.57 12.55
C ASN A 75 -8.30 19.08 11.73
N ARG A 76 -8.09 19.62 10.51
CA ARG A 76 -6.89 19.32 9.71
C ARG A 76 -5.61 19.63 10.50
N ASP A 77 -5.51 20.81 11.10
CA ASP A 77 -4.30 21.24 11.80
C ASP A 77 -4.08 20.42 13.09
N LEU A 78 -5.16 19.98 13.74
CA LEU A 78 -5.10 19.06 14.86
C LEU A 78 -4.60 17.68 14.44
N ALA A 79 -5.15 17.12 13.36
CA ALA A 79 -4.71 15.83 12.80
C ALA A 79 -3.23 15.88 12.38
N ILE A 80 -2.78 16.98 11.75
CA ILE A 80 -1.37 17.16 11.39
C ILE A 80 -0.48 17.15 12.63
N LYS A 81 -0.87 17.85 13.71
CA LYS A 81 -0.12 17.85 14.97
C LYS A 81 -0.03 16.45 15.57
N GLU A 82 -1.10 15.70 15.53
CA GLU A 82 -1.12 14.30 15.98
C GLU A 82 -0.14 13.44 15.17
N ILE A 83 -0.20 13.49 13.85
CA ILE A 83 0.68 12.72 12.95
C ILE A 83 2.16 13.08 13.18
N ILE A 84 2.47 14.36 13.39
CA ILE A 84 3.83 14.83 13.71
C ILE A 84 4.34 14.28 15.04
N SER A 85 3.46 14.06 16.01
CA SER A 85 3.83 13.59 17.35
C SER A 85 4.23 12.10 17.38
N TRP A 86 3.89 11.35 16.35
CA TRP A 86 4.21 9.93 16.28
C TRP A 86 5.70 9.68 16.04
N ASP A 87 6.23 8.69 16.74
CA ASP A 87 7.64 8.32 16.63
C ASP A 87 7.91 7.48 15.37
N VAL A 88 8.65 8.04 14.45
CA VAL A 88 9.05 7.36 13.21
C VAL A 88 9.87 6.10 13.51
N SER A 89 10.67 6.10 14.58
CA SER A 89 11.48 4.94 14.94
C SER A 89 10.61 3.74 15.33
N GLN A 90 9.47 4.00 15.96
CA GLN A 90 8.50 2.97 16.32
C GLN A 90 7.85 2.35 15.06
N GLN A 91 7.60 3.15 14.03
CA GLN A 91 7.04 2.67 12.76
C GLN A 91 8.03 1.82 11.95
N LEU A 92 9.33 2.04 12.14
CA LEU A 92 10.40 1.34 11.43
C LEU A 92 10.94 0.12 12.17
N TYR A 93 10.66 -0.01 13.46
CA TYR A 93 11.22 -1.05 14.32
C TYR A 93 11.07 -2.46 13.73
N ASN A 94 9.85 -2.85 13.37
CA ASN A 94 9.56 -4.20 12.85
C ASN A 94 10.22 -4.49 11.50
N TYR A 95 10.39 -3.48 10.66
CA TYR A 95 11.11 -3.66 9.39
C TYR A 95 12.58 -3.94 9.66
N ARG A 96 13.21 -3.12 10.45
CA ARG A 96 14.64 -3.30 10.80
C ARG A 96 14.89 -4.65 11.45
N ASP A 97 14.03 -5.06 12.38
CA ASP A 97 14.11 -6.37 13.02
C ASP A 97 13.96 -7.51 12.01
N THR A 98 12.95 -7.44 11.15
CA THR A 98 12.69 -8.47 10.12
C THR A 98 13.87 -8.61 9.16
N TYR A 99 14.56 -7.52 8.82
CA TYR A 99 15.71 -7.54 7.89
C TYR A 99 17.06 -7.61 8.59
N GLY A 100 17.10 -7.88 9.88
CA GLY A 100 18.33 -8.04 10.65
C GLY A 100 19.18 -6.78 10.73
N LEU A 101 18.55 -5.61 10.64
CA LEU A 101 19.18 -4.32 10.89
C LEU A 101 19.10 -3.97 12.37
N SER A 102 20.06 -3.17 12.86
CA SER A 102 20.04 -2.75 14.27
C SER A 102 18.75 -1.99 14.61
N THR A 103 18.15 -2.37 15.73
CA THR A 103 17.02 -1.68 16.35
C THR A 103 17.44 -0.85 17.57
N GLU A 104 18.73 -0.73 17.82
CA GLU A 104 19.26 0.11 18.89
C GLU A 104 18.88 1.58 18.66
N GLY A 105 18.31 2.22 19.69
CA GLY A 105 17.79 3.58 19.58
C GLY A 105 16.43 3.72 18.90
N TYR A 106 15.78 2.60 18.56
CA TYR A 106 14.42 2.59 18.05
C TYR A 106 13.41 2.25 19.15
N THR A 107 12.29 2.95 19.17
CA THR A 107 11.18 2.62 20.03
C THR A 107 10.53 1.33 19.52
N ARG A 108 10.35 0.36 20.40
CA ARG A 108 9.67 -0.89 20.04
C ARG A 108 8.23 -0.61 19.66
N SER A 109 7.78 -1.18 18.53
CA SER A 109 6.39 -1.08 18.10
C SER A 109 5.43 -1.69 19.13
N ASP A 110 4.21 -1.19 19.21
CA ASP A 110 3.19 -1.64 20.14
C ASP A 110 1.82 -1.81 19.47
N GLY A 111 0.81 -2.16 20.28
CA GLY A 111 -0.56 -2.32 19.84
C GLY A 111 -0.69 -3.38 18.74
N TRP A 112 -1.40 -3.03 17.67
CA TRP A 112 -1.60 -3.90 16.50
C TRP A 112 -0.35 -4.08 15.64
N ASP A 113 0.65 -3.23 15.81
CA ASP A 113 1.98 -3.33 15.20
C ASP A 113 3.03 -3.89 16.16
N SER A 114 2.66 -4.38 17.32
CA SER A 114 3.58 -5.09 18.21
C SER A 114 4.30 -6.20 17.44
N PRO A 115 5.60 -6.44 17.69
CA PRO A 115 6.35 -7.52 17.03
C PRO A 115 5.70 -8.90 17.15
N GLU A 116 4.86 -9.10 18.15
CA GLU A 116 4.12 -10.36 18.39
C GLU A 116 2.82 -10.47 17.61
N THR A 117 2.45 -9.49 16.79
CA THR A 117 1.20 -9.54 16.04
C THR A 117 1.38 -10.08 14.62
N LYS A 118 0.31 -10.68 14.10
CA LYS A 118 0.26 -11.21 12.74
C LYS A 118 0.02 -10.14 11.67
N LEU A 119 -0.23 -8.88 12.09
CA LEU A 119 -0.52 -7.74 11.22
C LEU A 119 0.53 -6.66 11.28
N LYS A 120 1.65 -6.89 11.95
CA LYS A 120 2.70 -5.88 12.08
C LYS A 120 3.10 -5.28 10.74
N GLY A 121 3.29 -3.97 10.73
CA GLY A 121 3.62 -3.20 9.53
C GLY A 121 2.41 -2.60 8.80
N HIS A 122 1.17 -3.01 9.12
CA HIS A 122 -0.01 -2.37 8.51
C HIS A 122 -0.17 -0.93 8.98
N GLY A 123 0.02 -0.65 10.27
CA GLY A 123 -0.04 0.70 10.84
C GLY A 123 1.01 1.61 10.26
N SER A 124 2.22 1.10 10.00
CA SER A 124 3.28 1.86 9.32
C SER A 124 2.87 2.26 7.90
N GLY A 125 2.14 1.40 7.18
CA GLY A 125 1.56 1.73 5.89
C GLY A 125 0.54 2.87 5.97
N HIS A 126 -0.40 2.79 6.91
CA HIS A 126 -1.35 3.86 7.19
C HIS A 126 -0.64 5.16 7.61
N TYR A 127 0.42 5.06 8.41
CA TYR A 127 1.22 6.22 8.82
C TYR A 127 1.88 6.91 7.61
N MET A 128 2.42 6.17 6.66
CA MET A 128 2.98 6.74 5.43
C MET A 128 1.92 7.49 4.60
N SER A 129 0.72 6.92 4.44
CA SER A 129 -0.40 7.62 3.81
C SER A 129 -0.78 8.90 4.57
N ALA A 130 -0.87 8.81 5.90
CA ALA A 130 -1.18 9.96 6.75
C ALA A 130 -0.12 11.06 6.64
N LEU A 131 1.18 10.70 6.62
CA LEU A 131 2.28 11.66 6.42
C LEU A 131 2.16 12.37 5.06
N ALA A 132 1.91 11.62 3.98
CA ALA A 132 1.81 12.16 2.63
C ALA A 132 0.63 13.14 2.50
N LEU A 133 -0.55 12.75 2.99
CA LEU A 133 -1.74 13.58 2.97
C LEU A 133 -1.60 14.81 3.88
N ALA A 134 -1.01 14.65 5.06
CA ALA A 134 -0.69 15.75 5.97
C ALA A 134 0.29 16.74 5.32
N TYR A 135 1.32 16.23 4.64
CA TYR A 135 2.30 17.04 3.92
C TYR A 135 1.65 17.87 2.81
N ALA A 136 0.78 17.25 2.01
CA ALA A 136 0.03 17.95 0.96
C ALA A 136 -0.91 19.03 1.52
N ALA A 137 -1.53 18.78 2.68
CA ALA A 137 -2.52 19.66 3.30
C ALA A 137 -1.92 20.72 4.24
N ALA A 138 -0.65 20.57 4.66
CA ALA A 138 -0.02 21.44 5.65
C ALA A 138 0.17 22.87 5.14
N THR A 139 -0.35 23.85 5.89
CA THR A 139 -0.18 25.26 5.63
C THR A 139 0.88 25.91 6.51
N ASN A 140 1.23 25.27 7.64
CA ASN A 140 2.29 25.73 8.54
C ASN A 140 3.66 25.21 8.03
N PRO A 141 4.63 26.11 7.69
CA PRO A 141 5.93 25.70 7.15
C PRO A 141 6.72 24.80 8.10
N SER A 142 6.65 25.03 9.41
CA SER A 142 7.36 24.21 10.40
C SER A 142 6.80 22.81 10.46
N HIS A 143 5.47 22.65 10.40
CA HIS A 143 4.84 21.34 10.32
C HIS A 143 5.21 20.62 9.02
N LYS A 144 5.19 21.32 7.90
CA LYS A 144 5.55 20.77 6.60
C LYS A 144 7.00 20.26 6.60
N GLU A 145 7.92 20.96 7.23
CA GLU A 145 9.32 20.54 7.35
C GLU A 145 9.50 19.29 8.22
N ILE A 146 8.77 19.20 9.34
CA ILE A 146 8.79 17.97 10.17
C ILE A 146 8.23 16.79 9.39
N LEU A 147 7.11 16.95 8.71
CA LEU A 147 6.50 15.90 7.88
C LEU A 147 7.47 15.46 6.78
N ARG A 148 8.15 16.41 6.09
CA ARG A 148 9.16 16.09 5.08
C ARG A 148 10.28 15.25 5.64
N ARG A 149 10.84 15.62 6.78
CA ARG A 149 11.89 14.86 7.46
C ARG A 149 11.43 13.44 7.83
N ASN A 150 10.20 13.31 8.34
CA ASN A 150 9.65 12.02 8.72
C ASN A 150 9.42 11.13 7.47
N ILE A 151 8.87 11.67 6.39
CA ILE A 151 8.74 10.96 5.10
C ILE A 151 10.09 10.52 4.58
N THR A 152 11.08 11.43 4.55
CA THR A 152 12.43 11.14 4.06
C THR A 152 13.07 9.99 4.84
N ARG A 153 12.89 9.98 6.17
CA ARG A 153 13.40 8.91 7.03
C ARG A 153 12.71 7.59 6.72
N MET A 154 11.36 7.56 6.66
CA MET A 154 10.61 6.36 6.30
C MET A 154 11.08 5.77 4.98
N VAL A 155 11.12 6.57 3.91
CA VAL A 155 11.50 6.11 2.57
C VAL A 155 12.93 5.58 2.53
N ASN A 156 13.89 6.26 3.14
CA ASN A 156 15.28 5.84 3.12
C ASN A 156 15.50 4.54 3.88
N GLU A 157 14.95 4.41 5.08
CA GLU A 157 15.15 3.22 5.90
C GLU A 157 14.35 2.01 5.38
N LEU A 158 13.17 2.21 4.79
CA LEU A 158 12.46 1.14 4.09
C LEU A 158 13.23 0.67 2.86
N ARG A 159 13.87 1.57 2.12
CA ARG A 159 14.75 1.18 1.01
C ARG A 159 15.95 0.38 1.48
N GLU A 160 16.59 0.79 2.57
CA GLU A 160 17.69 0.02 3.21
C GLU A 160 17.24 -1.41 3.55
N CYS A 161 16.04 -1.57 4.10
CA CYS A 161 15.45 -2.89 4.35
C CYS A 161 15.26 -3.69 3.06
N GLN A 162 14.62 -3.09 2.05
CA GLN A 162 14.32 -3.75 0.78
C GLN A 162 15.58 -4.22 0.06
N GLU A 163 16.64 -3.42 0.07
CA GLU A 163 17.92 -3.74 -0.59
C GLU A 163 18.61 -4.98 -0.03
N ARG A 164 18.24 -5.42 1.19
CA ARG A 164 18.69 -6.72 1.71
C ARG A 164 18.25 -7.91 0.88
N THR A 165 17.16 -7.75 0.11
CA THR A 165 16.63 -8.80 -0.75
C THR A 165 17.28 -8.81 -2.15
N PHE A 166 18.18 -7.88 -2.43
CA PHE A 166 18.84 -7.76 -3.73
C PHE A 166 20.07 -8.65 -3.80
N VAL A 167 19.84 -9.92 -4.07
CA VAL A 167 20.90 -10.91 -4.20
C VAL A 167 21.15 -11.18 -5.67
N TRP A 168 22.31 -10.77 -6.17
CA TRP A 168 22.70 -10.98 -7.55
C TRP A 168 23.12 -12.43 -7.80
N SER A 169 22.69 -13.00 -8.91
CA SER A 169 23.12 -14.31 -9.40
C SER A 169 23.95 -14.14 -10.65
N GLU A 170 25.23 -14.49 -10.59
CA GLU A 170 26.11 -14.50 -11.77
C GLU A 170 25.65 -15.53 -12.81
N GLU A 171 25.11 -16.67 -12.37
CA GLU A 171 24.62 -17.72 -13.24
C GLU A 171 23.42 -17.26 -14.08
N LEU A 172 22.49 -16.52 -13.46
CA LEU A 172 21.27 -16.06 -14.09
C LEU A 172 21.42 -14.68 -14.75
N GLY A 173 22.49 -13.95 -14.44
CA GLY A 173 22.72 -12.58 -14.92
C GLY A 173 21.65 -11.59 -14.44
N ARG A 174 21.01 -11.86 -13.30
CA ARG A 174 19.97 -11.00 -12.70
C ARG A 174 19.89 -11.20 -11.18
N TYR A 175 19.14 -10.35 -10.52
CA TYR A 175 18.79 -10.58 -9.11
C TYR A 175 17.91 -11.82 -8.95
N LEU A 176 18.10 -12.52 -7.83
CA LEU A 176 17.24 -13.64 -7.45
C LEU A 176 15.85 -13.15 -7.12
N GLU A 177 14.87 -13.73 -7.78
CA GLU A 177 13.45 -13.44 -7.59
C GLU A 177 12.78 -14.51 -6.72
N ALA A 178 11.57 -14.25 -6.25
CA ALA A 178 10.82 -15.21 -5.46
C ALA A 178 10.62 -16.58 -6.14
N ARG A 179 10.61 -16.60 -7.48
CA ARG A 179 10.52 -17.83 -8.29
C ARG A 179 11.74 -18.73 -8.26
N ASP A 180 12.91 -18.19 -7.88
CA ASP A 180 14.17 -18.93 -7.84
C ASP A 180 14.34 -19.74 -6.56
N PHE A 181 13.51 -19.50 -5.58
CA PHE A 181 13.47 -20.24 -4.34
C PHE A 181 12.32 -21.25 -4.39
N ALA A 182 12.65 -22.51 -4.21
CA ALA A 182 11.70 -23.60 -4.09
C ALA A 182 11.60 -24.03 -2.61
N PRO A 183 10.91 -23.28 -1.77
CA PRO A 183 10.91 -23.49 -0.34
C PRO A 183 9.90 -24.53 0.12
N GLU A 184 9.19 -25.23 -0.82
CA GLU A 184 8.08 -26.09 -0.46
C GLU A 184 8.49 -27.17 0.54
N GLU A 185 9.64 -27.78 0.38
CA GLU A 185 10.11 -28.82 1.29
C GLU A 185 10.48 -28.27 2.68
N GLU A 186 11.01 -27.07 2.73
CA GLU A 186 11.28 -26.39 3.98
C GLU A 186 10.00 -25.79 4.56
N LEU A 187 9.18 -25.16 3.73
CA LEU A 187 7.93 -24.50 4.12
C LEU A 187 6.87 -25.50 4.63
N LYS A 188 6.88 -26.75 4.16
CA LYS A 188 5.99 -27.81 4.69
C LYS A 188 6.15 -28.01 6.20
N LYS A 189 7.31 -27.73 6.73
CA LYS A 189 7.62 -27.88 8.16
C LYS A 189 7.49 -26.57 8.93
N MET A 190 7.41 -25.45 8.23
CA MET A 190 7.31 -24.15 8.85
C MET A 190 5.93 -23.90 9.45
N LYS A 191 5.93 -23.13 10.51
CA LYS A 191 4.73 -22.52 11.09
C LYS A 191 4.91 -21.02 11.07
N GLY A 192 3.83 -20.28 11.04
CA GLY A 192 3.86 -18.82 11.20
C GLY A 192 4.04 -18.39 12.67
N THR A 193 4.53 -19.28 13.53
CA THR A 193 4.76 -19.00 14.96
C THR A 193 5.97 -18.12 15.17
N TRP A 194 6.13 -17.64 16.37
CA TRP A 194 7.22 -16.77 16.79
C TRP A 194 8.61 -17.42 16.64
N GLU A 195 8.70 -18.69 17.02
CA GLU A 195 9.94 -19.44 16.92
C GLU A 195 10.33 -19.59 15.44
N ALA A 196 9.37 -19.88 14.58
CA ALA A 196 9.61 -19.93 13.15
C ALA A 196 9.96 -18.54 12.57
N PHE A 197 9.33 -17.48 13.06
CA PHE A 197 9.68 -16.12 12.69
C PHE A 197 11.13 -15.80 13.05
N ASP A 198 11.55 -16.06 14.27
CA ASP A 198 12.91 -15.79 14.72
C ASP A 198 13.97 -16.61 13.96
N GLU A 199 13.64 -17.83 13.58
CA GLU A 199 14.48 -18.67 12.75
C GLU A 199 14.68 -18.12 11.33
N HIS A 200 13.64 -17.49 10.76
CA HIS A 200 13.63 -17.10 9.34
C HIS A 200 13.74 -15.60 9.09
N LYS A 201 13.59 -14.75 10.10
CA LYS A 201 13.60 -13.28 9.94
C LYS A 201 14.88 -12.73 9.32
N THR A 202 16.01 -13.41 9.48
CA THR A 202 17.30 -12.99 8.92
C THR A 202 17.64 -13.66 7.59
N LYS A 203 16.78 -14.54 7.07
CA LYS A 203 17.00 -15.22 5.79
C LYS A 203 16.48 -14.39 4.61
N TRP A 204 16.72 -13.10 4.63
CA TRP A 204 16.20 -12.15 3.62
C TRP A 204 16.69 -12.44 2.20
N ALA A 205 17.83 -13.13 2.00
CA ALA A 205 18.24 -13.58 0.69
C ALA A 205 17.21 -14.49 0.00
N THR A 206 16.38 -15.21 0.79
CA THR A 206 15.31 -16.07 0.30
C THR A 206 14.00 -15.33 0.06
N TYR A 207 13.96 -14.03 0.29
CA TYR A 207 12.75 -13.22 0.14
C TYR A 207 12.41 -12.93 -1.31
N GLY A 208 13.41 -12.90 -2.16
CA GLY A 208 13.29 -12.51 -3.55
C GLY A 208 13.31 -10.99 -3.72
N TYR A 209 13.85 -10.58 -4.85
CA TYR A 209 13.99 -9.17 -5.21
C TYR A 209 12.69 -8.39 -5.03
N GLY A 210 12.79 -7.25 -4.37
CA GLY A 210 11.71 -6.30 -4.20
C GLY A 210 10.79 -6.55 -3.00
N TYR A 211 10.94 -7.66 -2.27
CA TYR A 211 10.12 -7.89 -1.07
C TYR A 211 10.33 -6.79 -0.03
N LEU A 212 9.23 -6.23 0.45
CA LEU A 212 9.22 -5.32 1.59
C LEU A 212 7.97 -5.55 2.43
N ASN A 213 8.15 -6.01 3.66
CA ASN A 213 7.11 -6.12 4.67
C ASN A 213 7.75 -6.23 6.06
N ALA A 214 7.06 -5.78 7.09
CA ALA A 214 7.44 -6.06 8.47
C ALA A 214 7.23 -7.53 8.86
N ILE A 215 6.46 -8.29 8.06
CA ILE A 215 6.24 -9.73 8.20
C ILE A 215 7.19 -10.46 7.27
N PRO A 216 7.91 -11.50 7.73
CA PRO A 216 8.83 -12.25 6.89
C PRO A 216 8.09 -13.08 5.81
N PRO A 217 8.73 -13.41 4.68
CA PRO A 217 8.07 -13.93 3.49
C PRO A 217 7.53 -15.36 3.64
N HIS A 218 7.87 -16.07 4.68
CA HIS A 218 7.27 -17.38 4.92
C HIS A 218 5.76 -17.28 5.21
N HIS A 219 5.25 -16.14 5.71
CA HIS A 219 3.82 -15.93 5.90
C HIS A 219 3.02 -15.90 4.58
N PRO A 220 3.39 -15.08 3.57
CA PRO A 220 2.80 -15.21 2.25
C PRO A 220 2.89 -16.62 1.68
N ALA A 221 4.02 -17.29 1.85
CA ALA A 221 4.21 -18.64 1.37
C ALA A 221 3.29 -19.67 2.07
N LEU A 222 3.07 -19.53 3.38
CA LEU A 222 2.13 -20.38 4.11
C LEU A 222 0.68 -20.17 3.64
N ILE A 223 0.28 -18.93 3.34
CA ILE A 223 -1.03 -18.67 2.74
C ILE A 223 -1.16 -19.35 1.39
N GLU A 224 -0.14 -19.28 0.55
CA GLU A 224 -0.13 -19.95 -0.75
C GLU A 224 -0.24 -21.49 -0.65
N MET A 225 0.11 -22.03 0.49
CA MET A 225 -0.12 -23.46 0.84
C MET A 225 -1.47 -23.69 1.54
N TYR A 226 -2.39 -22.74 1.49
CA TYR A 226 -3.69 -22.78 2.17
C TYR A 226 -3.61 -22.97 3.70
N ARG A 227 -2.53 -22.44 4.31
CA ARG A 227 -2.28 -22.52 5.75
C ARG A 227 -2.41 -21.13 6.38
N ALA A 228 -3.65 -20.68 6.46
CA ALA A 228 -3.98 -19.36 7.00
C ALA A 228 -5.11 -19.43 8.02
N TYR A 229 -5.22 -18.40 8.83
CA TYR A 229 -6.30 -18.21 9.81
C TYR A 229 -6.47 -19.33 10.83
N ASN A 230 -5.49 -20.20 11.02
CA ASN A 230 -5.55 -21.22 12.05
C ASN A 230 -4.54 -20.96 13.17
N ASN A 231 -4.80 -21.53 14.34
CA ASN A 231 -3.94 -21.34 15.50
C ASN A 231 -2.61 -22.11 15.39
N SER A 232 -2.57 -23.18 14.61
CA SER A 232 -1.37 -24.01 14.47
C SER A 232 -0.33 -23.40 13.55
N ASP A 233 -0.77 -22.67 12.50
CA ASP A 233 0.14 -22.04 11.55
C ASP A 233 0.38 -20.57 11.86
N TRP A 234 -0.45 -19.95 12.69
CA TRP A 234 -0.30 -18.61 13.20
C TRP A 234 -0.09 -17.54 12.11
N VAL A 235 -0.75 -17.72 10.98
CA VAL A 235 -0.73 -16.78 9.84
C VAL A 235 -2.06 -16.07 9.75
N TRP A 236 -2.04 -14.81 9.34
CA TRP A 236 -3.26 -14.05 9.08
C TRP A 236 -3.22 -13.41 7.69
N ALA A 237 -2.93 -12.12 7.56
CA ALA A 237 -3.14 -11.31 6.36
C ALA A 237 -1.88 -10.58 5.91
N PRO A 238 -0.79 -11.29 5.49
CA PRO A 238 0.46 -10.65 5.08
C PRO A 238 0.29 -9.77 3.82
N TYR A 239 -0.61 -10.12 2.90
CA TYR A 239 -0.90 -9.31 1.71
C TYR A 239 -1.67 -8.03 2.05
N TYR A 240 -2.50 -8.05 3.09
CA TYR A 240 -3.11 -6.84 3.62
C TYR A 240 -2.04 -5.85 4.14
N SER A 241 -1.04 -6.33 4.88
CA SER A 241 0.06 -5.49 5.34
C SER A 241 0.88 -4.93 4.16
N ILE A 242 1.21 -5.76 3.15
CA ILE A 242 1.89 -5.32 1.92
C ILE A 242 1.08 -4.24 1.21
N HIS A 243 -0.24 -4.41 1.07
CA HIS A 243 -1.12 -3.43 0.47
C HIS A 243 -1.05 -2.07 1.16
N LYS A 244 -1.10 -2.04 2.49
CA LYS A 244 -1.04 -0.77 3.24
C LYS A 244 0.29 -0.03 3.05
N GLN A 245 1.38 -0.78 3.00
CA GLN A 245 2.71 -0.23 2.75
C GLN A 245 2.83 0.29 1.32
N LEU A 246 2.32 -0.47 0.35
CA LEU A 246 2.31 -0.09 -1.06
C LEU A 246 1.49 1.19 -1.26
N ALA A 247 0.30 1.27 -0.69
CA ALA A 247 -0.55 2.46 -0.74
C ALA A 247 0.16 3.69 -0.14
N GLY A 248 0.80 3.54 1.02
CA GLY A 248 1.55 4.62 1.66
C GLY A 248 2.72 5.13 0.84
N LEU A 249 3.48 4.26 0.19
CA LEU A 249 4.57 4.64 -0.71
C LEU A 249 4.07 5.36 -1.97
N ILE A 250 2.94 4.91 -2.54
CA ILE A 250 2.29 5.56 -3.69
C ILE A 250 1.80 6.96 -3.30
N ASP A 251 1.22 7.11 -2.11
CA ASP A 251 0.80 8.43 -1.62
C ASP A 251 1.99 9.37 -1.43
N ILE A 252 3.11 8.88 -0.89
CA ILE A 252 4.35 9.67 -0.79
C ILE A 252 4.84 10.07 -2.18
N ALA A 253 4.92 9.13 -3.12
CA ALA A 253 5.34 9.40 -4.49
C ALA A 253 4.44 10.43 -5.19
N THR A 254 3.16 10.47 -4.82
CA THR A 254 2.17 11.39 -5.39
C THR A 254 2.29 12.80 -4.82
N TYR A 255 2.51 12.95 -3.52
CA TYR A 255 2.35 14.24 -2.82
C TYR A 255 3.66 14.89 -2.36
N MET A 256 4.78 14.15 -2.35
CA MET A 256 6.07 14.72 -1.96
C MET A 256 6.64 15.61 -3.06
N ASP A 257 6.97 16.85 -2.73
CA ASP A 257 7.56 17.81 -3.68
C ASP A 257 9.07 17.62 -3.90
N ASP A 258 9.77 16.96 -2.95
CA ASP A 258 11.15 16.51 -3.16
C ASP A 258 11.15 15.30 -4.12
N LYS A 259 11.52 15.61 -5.38
CA LYS A 259 11.50 14.61 -6.45
C LYS A 259 12.40 13.40 -6.15
N SER A 260 13.52 13.59 -5.49
CA SER A 260 14.44 12.49 -5.15
C SER A 260 13.78 11.48 -4.20
N ILE A 261 13.02 11.97 -3.23
CA ILE A 261 12.29 11.14 -2.26
C ILE A 261 11.04 10.53 -2.91
N ALA A 262 10.31 11.30 -3.71
CA ALA A 262 9.15 10.82 -4.44
C ALA A 262 9.52 9.68 -5.41
N ASP A 263 10.58 9.86 -6.22
CA ASP A 263 11.08 8.84 -7.15
C ASP A 263 11.57 7.59 -6.40
N LYS A 264 12.22 7.75 -5.24
CA LYS A 264 12.65 6.61 -4.41
C LYS A 264 11.45 5.85 -3.83
N ALA A 265 10.42 6.54 -3.36
CA ALA A 265 9.19 5.90 -2.89
C ALA A 265 8.50 5.12 -4.02
N LEU A 266 8.42 5.70 -5.22
CA LEU A 266 7.89 5.03 -6.40
C LEU A 266 8.72 3.80 -6.79
N LEU A 267 10.04 3.88 -6.71
CA LEU A 267 10.94 2.76 -6.99
C LEU A 267 10.72 1.60 -6.00
N ILE A 268 10.60 1.91 -4.71
CA ILE A 268 10.28 0.90 -3.68
C ILE A 268 8.93 0.23 -3.99
N ALA A 269 7.92 1.04 -4.28
CA ALA A 269 6.57 0.55 -4.60
C ALA A 269 6.56 -0.33 -5.85
N LYS A 270 7.30 0.08 -6.91
CA LYS A 270 7.45 -0.69 -8.14
C LYS A 270 8.08 -2.06 -7.86
N ASP A 271 9.20 -2.08 -7.14
CA ASP A 271 9.89 -3.33 -6.82
C ASP A 271 9.00 -4.26 -5.99
N MET A 272 8.19 -3.72 -5.06
CA MET A 272 7.17 -4.48 -4.34
C MET A 272 6.08 -5.06 -5.26
N GLY A 273 5.56 -4.24 -6.18
CA GLY A 273 4.55 -4.69 -7.14
C GLY A 273 5.07 -5.82 -8.03
N LEU A 274 6.30 -5.73 -8.51
CA LEU A 274 6.96 -6.78 -9.30
C LEU A 274 7.19 -8.05 -8.47
N TRP A 275 7.51 -7.92 -7.18
CA TRP A 275 7.59 -9.07 -6.28
C TRP A 275 6.24 -9.79 -6.15
N VAL A 276 5.14 -9.05 -5.97
CA VAL A 276 3.78 -9.62 -5.92
C VAL A 276 3.48 -10.36 -7.22
N TRP A 277 3.73 -9.71 -8.37
CA TRP A 277 3.54 -10.34 -9.68
C TRP A 277 4.32 -11.65 -9.80
N ASN A 278 5.61 -11.63 -9.43
CA ASN A 278 6.47 -12.80 -9.48
C ASN A 278 5.93 -13.94 -8.60
N ARG A 279 5.51 -13.62 -7.38
CA ARG A 279 4.87 -14.59 -6.47
C ARG A 279 3.63 -15.21 -7.06
N MET A 280 2.81 -14.45 -7.74
CA MET A 280 1.57 -14.93 -8.31
C MET A 280 1.77 -15.75 -9.57
N HIS A 281 2.79 -15.50 -10.36
CA HIS A 281 2.98 -16.11 -11.67
C HIS A 281 3.82 -17.39 -11.68
N TYR A 282 4.84 -17.46 -10.83
CA TYR A 282 5.92 -18.42 -11.02
C TYR A 282 6.10 -19.45 -9.92
N ARG A 283 5.23 -19.50 -8.94
CA ARG A 283 5.42 -20.46 -7.84
C ARG A 283 4.62 -21.72 -7.99
N THR A 284 5.22 -22.83 -7.56
CA THR A 284 4.49 -24.01 -7.13
C THR A 284 3.91 -23.77 -5.72
N TYR A 285 2.88 -24.51 -5.36
CA TYR A 285 2.33 -24.52 -4.01
C TYR A 285 1.93 -25.91 -3.60
N VAL A 286 1.79 -26.11 -2.31
CA VAL A 286 1.31 -27.37 -1.73
C VAL A 286 -0.11 -27.16 -1.23
N LYS A 287 -1.04 -27.95 -1.74
CA LYS A 287 -2.43 -27.95 -1.30
C LYS A 287 -2.57 -28.52 0.11
N LYS A 288 -3.73 -28.31 0.74
CA LYS A 288 -4.05 -28.86 2.07
C LYS A 288 -3.89 -30.39 2.17
N ASP A 289 -4.13 -31.11 1.08
CA ASP A 289 -3.97 -32.55 0.99
C ASP A 289 -2.51 -33.00 0.80
N GLY A 290 -1.58 -32.07 0.74
CA GLY A 290 -0.15 -32.32 0.56
C GLY A 290 0.28 -32.51 -0.90
N THR A 291 -0.64 -32.43 -1.86
CA THR A 291 -0.28 -32.53 -3.28
C THR A 291 0.38 -31.22 -3.72
N GLN A 292 1.37 -31.33 -4.61
CA GLN A 292 2.01 -30.18 -5.24
C GLN A 292 1.34 -29.86 -6.56
N GLU A 293 1.19 -28.57 -6.84
CA GLU A 293 0.68 -28.09 -8.12
C GLU A 293 1.56 -26.98 -8.65
N GLU A 294 1.96 -27.08 -9.90
CA GLU A 294 2.77 -26.08 -10.54
C GLU A 294 1.89 -24.94 -11.05
N ARG A 295 2.11 -23.76 -10.52
CA ARG A 295 1.29 -22.58 -10.79
C ARG A 295 1.48 -21.94 -12.15
N ARG A 296 2.57 -22.26 -12.84
CA ARG A 296 2.78 -21.79 -14.21
C ARG A 296 1.68 -22.25 -15.15
N THR A 297 1.13 -23.43 -14.90
CA THR A 297 0.06 -24.02 -15.73
C THR A 297 -1.33 -23.64 -15.26
N HIS A 298 -1.49 -23.22 -14.01
CA HIS A 298 -2.77 -22.90 -13.38
C HIS A 298 -2.68 -21.61 -12.56
N PRO A 299 -2.54 -20.44 -13.17
CA PRO A 299 -2.48 -19.19 -12.43
C PRO A 299 -3.74 -18.94 -11.57
N GLY A 300 -4.91 -19.42 -11.96
CA GLY A 300 -6.15 -19.29 -11.23
C GLY A 300 -6.10 -19.79 -9.78
N ASN A 301 -5.31 -20.82 -9.48
CA ASN A 301 -5.26 -21.38 -8.14
C ASN A 301 -4.73 -20.41 -7.07
N ARG A 302 -3.82 -19.49 -7.41
CA ARG A 302 -3.37 -18.47 -6.46
C ARG A 302 -4.39 -17.37 -6.26
N TYR A 303 -5.12 -17.02 -7.29
CA TYR A 303 -6.22 -16.08 -7.19
C TYR A 303 -7.36 -16.68 -6.38
N GLU A 304 -7.63 -17.97 -6.53
CA GLU A 304 -8.58 -18.70 -5.68
C GLU A 304 -8.15 -18.69 -4.20
N MET A 305 -6.87 -18.90 -3.91
CA MET A 305 -6.31 -18.75 -2.57
C MET A 305 -6.52 -17.35 -2.03
N TRP A 306 -6.28 -16.33 -2.86
CA TRP A 306 -6.53 -14.94 -2.49
C TRP A 306 -8.00 -14.70 -2.17
N ASN A 307 -8.90 -15.15 -3.01
CA ASN A 307 -10.33 -15.05 -2.78
C ASN A 307 -10.76 -15.76 -1.50
N MET A 308 -10.18 -16.91 -1.21
CA MET A 308 -10.54 -17.71 -0.04
C MET A 308 -10.05 -17.08 1.28
N TYR A 309 -8.84 -16.54 1.30
CA TYR A 309 -8.18 -16.11 2.54
C TYR A 309 -8.09 -14.58 2.69
N ILE A 310 -8.21 -13.85 1.61
CA ILE A 310 -8.01 -12.39 1.59
C ILE A 310 -9.20 -11.67 0.95
N ALA A 311 -10.30 -12.38 0.71
CA ALA A 311 -11.45 -11.87 -0.05
C ALA A 311 -11.97 -10.50 0.41
N GLY A 312 -11.95 -10.22 1.72
CA GLY A 312 -12.33 -8.91 2.27
C GLY A 312 -11.27 -7.81 2.08
N GLU A 313 -10.07 -8.15 1.60
CA GLU A 313 -8.90 -7.27 1.59
C GLU A 313 -8.25 -7.13 0.20
N VAL A 314 -8.64 -7.96 -0.75
CA VAL A 314 -8.11 -8.00 -2.13
C VAL A 314 -8.33 -6.68 -2.86
N GLY A 315 -9.47 -6.03 -2.65
CA GLY A 315 -9.80 -4.77 -3.30
C GLY A 315 -8.75 -3.68 -3.10
N GLY A 316 -8.19 -3.57 -1.90
CA GLY A 316 -7.15 -2.61 -1.60
C GLY A 316 -5.84 -2.87 -2.36
N MET A 317 -5.43 -4.12 -2.51
CA MET A 317 -4.24 -4.47 -3.31
C MET A 317 -4.48 -4.14 -4.79
N GLY A 318 -5.66 -4.46 -5.33
CA GLY A 318 -6.04 -4.12 -6.70
C GLY A 318 -6.00 -2.61 -6.96
N GLU A 319 -6.54 -1.79 -6.04
CA GLU A 319 -6.44 -0.33 -6.11
C GLU A 319 -4.98 0.14 -6.14
N SER A 320 -4.16 -0.36 -5.24
CA SER A 320 -2.75 0.06 -5.14
C SER A 320 -1.95 -0.32 -6.39
N LEU A 321 -2.17 -1.52 -6.93
CA LEU A 321 -1.52 -1.95 -8.18
C LEU A 321 -2.01 -1.14 -9.39
N ALA A 322 -3.30 -0.79 -9.44
CA ALA A 322 -3.84 0.07 -10.50
C ALA A 322 -3.20 1.46 -10.47
N ARG A 323 -3.14 2.09 -9.30
CA ARG A 323 -2.47 3.39 -9.11
C ARG A 323 -0.99 3.31 -9.50
N LEU A 324 -0.29 2.28 -9.04
CA LEU A 324 1.11 2.07 -9.37
C LEU A 324 1.34 1.91 -10.87
N SER A 325 0.50 1.14 -11.56
CA SER A 325 0.61 0.91 -12.99
C SER A 325 0.50 2.20 -13.83
N GLU A 326 -0.28 3.17 -13.36
CA GLU A 326 -0.36 4.49 -14.01
C GLU A 326 0.88 5.36 -13.78
N MET A 327 1.62 5.12 -12.71
CA MET A 327 2.82 5.89 -12.35
C MET A 327 4.10 5.32 -12.96
N VAL A 328 4.11 4.04 -13.34
CA VAL A 328 5.26 3.37 -13.93
C VAL A 328 5.30 3.62 -15.44
N SER A 329 6.44 4.08 -15.93
CA SER A 329 6.62 4.47 -17.33
C SER A 329 7.15 3.36 -18.25
N ALA A 330 7.82 2.33 -17.68
CA ALA A 330 8.35 1.23 -18.47
C ALA A 330 7.21 0.29 -18.94
N PRO A 331 7.03 0.10 -20.27
CA PRO A 331 5.87 -0.63 -20.80
C PRO A 331 5.76 -2.08 -20.30
N GLU A 332 6.90 -2.77 -20.17
CA GLU A 332 6.92 -4.17 -19.69
C GLU A 332 6.49 -4.28 -18.22
N GLU A 333 7.04 -3.42 -17.37
CA GLU A 333 6.69 -3.38 -15.94
C GLU A 333 5.23 -2.99 -15.76
N LYS A 334 4.75 -2.00 -16.52
CA LYS A 334 3.34 -1.60 -16.53
C LYS A 334 2.44 -2.76 -16.95
N ALA A 335 2.80 -3.50 -18.00
CA ALA A 335 2.04 -4.65 -18.48
C ALA A 335 1.94 -5.76 -17.42
N GLN A 336 3.01 -6.02 -16.66
CA GLN A 336 2.99 -7.00 -15.58
C GLN A 336 2.02 -6.62 -14.48
N LEU A 337 2.03 -5.36 -14.04
CA LEU A 337 1.12 -4.86 -13.00
C LEU A 337 -0.35 -4.87 -13.45
N VAL A 338 -0.61 -4.55 -14.72
CA VAL A 338 -1.97 -4.56 -15.30
C VAL A 338 -2.52 -5.97 -15.44
N VAL A 339 -1.70 -6.94 -15.83
CA VAL A 339 -2.13 -8.35 -15.95
C VAL A 339 -2.61 -8.90 -14.61
N ASP A 340 -1.92 -8.55 -13.52
CA ASP A 340 -2.38 -8.96 -12.19
C ASP A 340 -3.70 -8.29 -11.81
N LEU A 341 -3.85 -7.01 -12.13
CA LEU A 341 -5.07 -6.27 -11.89
C LEU A 341 -6.26 -6.87 -12.66
N GLU A 342 -6.10 -7.14 -13.95
CA GLU A 342 -7.16 -7.73 -14.79
C GLU A 342 -7.58 -9.11 -14.28
N ARG A 343 -6.64 -9.93 -13.85
CA ARG A 343 -6.92 -11.26 -13.28
C ARG A 343 -7.61 -11.16 -11.92
N LEU A 344 -7.14 -10.27 -11.05
CA LEU A 344 -7.82 -10.00 -9.78
C LEU A 344 -9.25 -9.51 -9.97
N GLN A 345 -9.48 -8.63 -10.96
CA GLN A 345 -10.83 -8.16 -11.31
C GLN A 345 -11.69 -9.28 -11.90
N ALA A 346 -11.16 -10.13 -12.74
CA ALA A 346 -11.90 -11.25 -13.32
C ALA A 346 -12.39 -12.23 -12.25
N GLU A 347 -11.56 -12.52 -11.25
CA GLU A 347 -11.93 -13.37 -10.12
C GLU A 347 -12.95 -12.69 -9.18
N LEU A 348 -12.86 -11.37 -9.00
CA LEU A 348 -13.84 -10.59 -8.24
C LEU A 348 -15.22 -10.56 -8.92
N LEU A 349 -15.26 -10.67 -10.25
CA LEU A 349 -16.50 -10.72 -11.03
C LEU A 349 -17.07 -12.15 -11.16
N HIS A 350 -16.38 -13.17 -10.65
CA HIS A 350 -16.94 -14.52 -10.62
C HIS A 350 -18.20 -14.55 -9.72
N PRO A 351 -19.27 -15.32 -10.09
CA PRO A 351 -20.58 -15.28 -9.41
C PRO A 351 -20.56 -15.49 -7.88
N HIS A 352 -19.47 -15.99 -7.35
CA HIS A 352 -19.26 -16.16 -5.89
C HIS A 352 -18.56 -14.98 -5.21
N GLY A 353 -18.02 -14.00 -5.98
CA GLY A 353 -17.29 -12.84 -5.47
C GLY A 353 -18.06 -11.49 -5.50
N VAL A 354 -19.13 -11.40 -6.26
CA VAL A 354 -19.84 -10.13 -6.56
C VAL A 354 -20.63 -9.55 -5.38
N ALA A 355 -20.83 -10.28 -4.31
CA ALA A 355 -21.72 -9.84 -3.22
C ALA A 355 -21.15 -8.78 -2.28
N LEU A 356 -19.89 -8.37 -2.41
CA LEU A 356 -19.21 -7.54 -1.40
C LEU A 356 -18.89 -6.11 -1.80
N PHE A 357 -19.10 -5.67 -3.04
CA PHE A 357 -18.68 -4.35 -3.51
C PHE A 357 -19.76 -3.42 -4.05
N LEU A 358 -21.04 -3.78 -3.93
CA LEU A 358 -22.17 -2.92 -4.29
C LEU A 358 -23.06 -2.55 -3.09
N GLY A 359 -22.47 -2.48 -1.89
CA GLY A 359 -23.13 -2.00 -0.68
C GLY A 359 -22.59 -0.65 -0.24
#